data_3e476ec5f9389dae6837c1b5c286db7c
#
_entry.id   3e476ec5f9389dae6837c1b5c286db7c
#
_cell.length_a   1.000
_cell.length_b   1.000
_cell.length_c   1.000
_cell.angle_alpha   90.00
_cell.angle_beta   90.00
_cell.angle_gamma   90.00
#
_symmetry.space_group_name_H-M   'P 1'
#
loop_
_entity.id
_entity.type
_entity.pdbx_description
1 polymer ?
#
loop_
_entity_poly.entity_id
_entity_poly.type
_entity_poly.pdbx_seq_one_letter_code
_entity_poly.pdbx_strand_id
1 'polypeptide(L)'
;VRIYAPSSTVATLDRLLADPAVAPAIAARRVLPARSAISVPFPDWLDPRIDAALRSRGIEALYSHQAQTLDALRAGRDVVVVTPTASGKSLCYDLPVLQALTEDPSARALYLFPTKALSQDQLAAFR
;
A
#
# COMPACT_ATOMS: atom_id res chain seq x y z
N VAL A 1 29.99 5.75 0.73
CA VAL A 1 28.73 5.17 0.24
C VAL A 1 28.43 5.86 -1.09
N ARG A 2 28.54 5.13 -2.20
CA ARG A 2 28.11 5.66 -3.50
C ARG A 2 26.59 5.59 -3.56
N ILE A 3 25.92 6.73 -3.45
CA ILE A 3 24.50 6.84 -3.76
C ILE A 3 24.38 6.76 -5.28
N TYR A 4 23.97 5.61 -5.80
CA TYR A 4 23.58 5.49 -7.19
C TYR A 4 22.32 6.30 -7.40
N ALA A 5 22.33 7.23 -8.36
CA ALA A 5 21.10 7.78 -8.90
C ALA A 5 20.19 6.62 -9.34
N PRO A 6 18.86 6.69 -9.16
CA PRO A 6 17.98 5.61 -9.53
C PRO A 6 18.02 5.43 -11.05
N SER A 7 18.94 4.56 -11.52
CA SER A 7 18.79 3.98 -12.84
C SER A 7 17.45 3.23 -12.80
N SER A 8 16.56 3.50 -13.74
CA SER A 8 15.28 2.79 -13.75
C SER A 8 15.56 1.30 -13.64
N THR A 9 14.75 0.57 -12.90
CA THR A 9 14.88 -0.89 -12.73
C THR A 9 14.99 -1.59 -14.10
N VAL A 10 14.35 -1.03 -15.13
CA VAL A 10 14.41 -1.49 -16.52
C VAL A 10 15.83 -1.36 -17.07
N ALA A 11 16.49 -0.21 -16.93
CA ALA A 11 17.85 -0.02 -17.43
C ALA A 11 18.89 -0.89 -16.70
N THR A 12 18.65 -1.22 -15.43
CA THR A 12 19.49 -2.17 -14.69
C THR A 12 19.28 -3.59 -15.21
N LEU A 13 18.02 -3.98 -15.44
CA LEU A 13 17.70 -5.28 -16.02
C LEU A 13 18.29 -5.45 -17.42
N ASP A 14 18.14 -4.44 -18.28
CA ASP A 14 18.68 -4.48 -19.65
C ASP A 14 20.20 -4.63 -19.65
N ARG A 15 20.91 -3.98 -18.73
CA ARG A 15 22.36 -4.17 -18.55
C ARG A 15 22.72 -5.60 -18.13
N LEU A 16 21.96 -6.17 -17.17
CA LEU A 16 22.18 -7.57 -16.75
C LEU A 16 21.91 -8.56 -17.87
N LEU A 17 20.87 -8.32 -18.69
CA LEU A 17 20.54 -9.15 -19.84
C LEU A 17 21.59 -9.08 -20.96
N ALA A 18 22.29 -7.95 -21.07
CA ALA A 18 23.35 -7.75 -22.06
C ALA A 18 24.75 -8.21 -21.56
N ASP A 19 24.90 -8.51 -20.26
CA ASP A 19 26.18 -8.93 -19.67
C ASP A 19 26.53 -10.37 -20.10
N PRO A 20 27.67 -10.59 -20.80
CA PRO A 20 28.07 -11.93 -21.26
C PRO A 20 28.29 -12.95 -20.11
N ALA A 21 28.57 -12.49 -18.89
CA ALA A 21 28.75 -13.33 -17.73
C ALA A 21 27.40 -13.76 -17.11
N VAL A 22 26.35 -12.97 -17.31
CA VAL A 22 25.02 -13.17 -16.71
C VAL A 22 24.02 -13.79 -17.70
N ALA A 23 24.02 -13.33 -18.94
CA ALA A 23 23.08 -13.75 -19.98
C ALA A 23 22.94 -15.27 -20.14
N PRO A 24 24.03 -16.08 -20.15
CA PRO A 24 23.94 -17.54 -20.28
C PRO A 24 23.27 -18.24 -19.09
N ALA A 25 23.23 -17.59 -17.91
CA ALA A 25 22.61 -18.15 -16.71
C ALA A 25 21.09 -17.87 -16.65
N ILE A 26 20.55 -17.06 -17.56
CA ILE A 26 19.12 -16.71 -17.59
C ILE A 26 18.37 -17.76 -18.39
N ALA A 27 17.69 -18.68 -17.68
CA ALA A 27 16.92 -19.76 -18.31
C ALA A 27 15.61 -19.29 -18.95
N ALA A 28 14.99 -18.24 -18.40
CA ALA A 28 13.73 -17.70 -18.92
C ALA A 28 13.50 -16.24 -18.47
N ARG A 29 12.81 -15.47 -19.31
CA ARG A 29 12.31 -14.13 -18.98
C ARG A 29 10.82 -14.06 -19.24
N ARG A 30 10.07 -13.63 -18.24
CA ARG A 30 8.63 -13.37 -18.39
C ARG A 30 8.33 -11.91 -18.02
N VAL A 31 7.71 -11.19 -18.94
CA VAL A 31 7.19 -9.84 -18.70
C VAL A 31 5.70 -9.96 -18.40
N LEU A 32 5.30 -9.49 -17.24
CA LEU A 32 3.88 -9.38 -16.89
C LEU A 32 3.36 -8.04 -17.40
N PRO A 33 2.23 -8.01 -18.13
CA PRO A 33 1.65 -6.76 -18.57
C PRO A 33 1.23 -5.91 -17.37
N ALA A 34 1.37 -4.59 -17.49
CA ALA A 34 0.83 -3.64 -16.53
C ALA A 34 -0.69 -3.81 -16.45
N ARG A 35 -1.23 -3.79 -15.24
CA ARG A 35 -2.67 -3.72 -15.00
C ARG A 35 -3.00 -2.33 -14.49
N SER A 36 -3.96 -1.67 -15.13
CA SER A 36 -4.47 -0.39 -14.67
C SER A 36 -5.14 -0.56 -13.31
N ALA A 37 -4.79 0.30 -12.36
CA ALA A 37 -5.49 0.38 -11.09
C ALA A 37 -6.84 1.08 -11.31
N ILE A 38 -7.87 0.58 -10.64
CA ILE A 38 -9.16 1.28 -10.54
C ILE A 38 -9.08 2.12 -9.29
N SER A 39 -9.02 3.44 -9.47
CA SER A 39 -8.95 4.41 -8.37
C SER A 39 -10.28 5.13 -8.20
N VAL A 40 -10.61 5.48 -6.96
CA VAL A 40 -11.83 6.17 -6.56
C VAL A 40 -11.41 7.37 -5.72
N PRO A 41 -12.03 8.55 -5.86
CA PRO A 41 -11.76 9.69 -4.99
C PRO A 41 -11.90 9.33 -3.51
N PHE A 42 -11.27 10.10 -2.63
CA PHE A 42 -11.54 9.98 -1.20
C PHE A 42 -13.01 10.28 -0.93
N PRO A 43 -13.65 9.56 0.00
CA PRO A 43 -15.04 9.82 0.35
C PRO A 43 -15.18 11.17 1.08
N ASP A 44 -16.26 11.89 0.81
CA ASP A 44 -16.53 13.23 1.38
C ASP A 44 -16.61 13.24 2.92
N TRP A 45 -16.86 12.10 3.53
CA TRP A 45 -16.91 11.95 4.99
C TRP A 45 -15.55 11.70 5.65
N LEU A 46 -14.48 11.51 4.86
CA LEU A 46 -13.13 11.32 5.41
C LEU A 46 -12.67 12.61 6.12
N ASP A 47 -12.10 12.48 7.32
CA ASP A 47 -11.59 13.64 8.05
C ASP A 47 -10.55 14.39 7.20
N PRO A 48 -10.66 15.72 7.06
CA PRO A 48 -9.75 16.52 6.24
C PRO A 48 -8.28 16.40 6.65
N ARG A 49 -8.00 16.07 7.91
CA ARG A 49 -6.62 15.85 8.40
C ARG A 49 -6.05 14.56 7.83
N ILE A 50 -6.87 13.52 7.69
CA ILE A 50 -6.49 12.24 7.08
C ILE A 50 -6.28 12.43 5.58
N ASP A 51 -7.18 13.11 4.89
CA ASP A 51 -7.03 13.46 3.46
C ASP A 51 -5.71 14.20 3.22
N ALA A 52 -5.45 15.26 3.98
CA ALA A 52 -4.20 16.03 3.86
C ALA A 52 -2.95 15.17 4.11
N ALA A 53 -2.99 14.29 5.11
CA ALA A 53 -1.90 13.38 5.41
C ALA A 53 -1.65 12.35 4.28
N LEU A 54 -2.70 11.83 3.66
CA LEU A 54 -2.58 10.92 2.52
C LEU A 54 -1.97 11.63 1.30
N ARG A 55 -2.46 12.84 0.98
CA ARG A 55 -1.93 13.64 -0.14
C ARG A 55 -0.47 14.03 0.08
N SER A 56 -0.07 14.36 1.30
CA SER A 56 1.34 14.65 1.62
C SER A 56 2.27 13.46 1.39
N ARG A 57 1.73 12.24 1.40
CA ARG A 57 2.43 10.98 1.07
C ARG A 57 2.29 10.58 -0.41
N GLY A 58 1.70 11.43 -1.25
CA GLY A 58 1.48 11.17 -2.68
C GLY A 58 0.33 10.22 -2.98
N ILE A 59 -0.59 10.01 -2.03
CA ILE A 59 -1.80 9.20 -2.22
C ILE A 59 -2.95 10.14 -2.55
N GLU A 60 -3.33 10.20 -3.82
CA GLU A 60 -4.34 11.13 -4.33
C GLU A 60 -5.75 10.51 -4.44
N ALA A 61 -5.84 9.18 -4.36
CA ALA A 61 -7.08 8.43 -4.47
C ALA A 61 -6.95 7.05 -3.82
N LEU A 62 -8.07 6.42 -3.51
CA LEU A 62 -8.11 5.04 -3.02
C LEU A 62 -8.20 4.07 -4.18
N TYR A 63 -7.62 2.89 -4.02
CA TYR A 63 -7.96 1.76 -4.88
C TYR A 63 -9.40 1.29 -4.60
N SER A 64 -10.06 0.73 -5.61
CA SER A 64 -11.46 0.30 -5.50
C SER A 64 -11.71 -0.65 -4.32
N HIS A 65 -10.80 -1.57 -4.02
CA HIS A 65 -10.94 -2.49 -2.88
C HIS A 65 -10.80 -1.77 -1.53
N GLN A 66 -10.01 -0.68 -1.45
CA GLN A 66 -9.89 0.13 -0.24
C GLN A 66 -11.19 0.90 0.01
N ALA A 67 -11.75 1.56 -1.02
CA ALA A 67 -13.04 2.24 -0.92
C ALA A 67 -14.16 1.29 -0.53
N GLN A 68 -14.27 0.13 -1.18
CA GLN A 68 -15.25 -0.91 -0.85
C GLN A 68 -15.14 -1.40 0.60
N THR A 69 -13.90 -1.52 1.12
CA THR A 69 -13.66 -1.88 2.52
C THR A 69 -14.18 -0.82 3.46
N LEU A 70 -13.87 0.46 3.19
CA LEU A 70 -14.35 1.58 4.01
C LEU A 70 -15.87 1.66 4.04
N ASP A 71 -16.53 1.51 2.89
CA ASP A 71 -17.99 1.52 2.78
C ASP A 71 -18.61 0.37 3.57
N ALA A 72 -18.00 -0.82 3.50
CA ALA A 72 -18.49 -1.99 4.23
C ALA A 72 -18.37 -1.81 5.74
N LEU A 73 -17.22 -1.33 6.22
CA LEU A 73 -16.99 -1.08 7.64
C LEU A 73 -17.90 0.05 8.18
N ARG A 74 -18.10 1.11 7.41
CA ARG A 74 -19.04 2.18 7.76
C ARG A 74 -20.48 1.70 7.86
N ALA A 75 -20.85 0.69 7.07
CA ALA A 75 -22.13 0.01 7.17
C ALA A 75 -22.21 -1.02 8.32
N GLY A 76 -21.22 -1.07 9.21
CA GLY A 76 -21.16 -1.98 10.37
C GLY A 76 -20.91 -3.44 10.00
N ARG A 77 -20.31 -3.71 8.84
CA ARG A 77 -20.01 -5.07 8.37
C ARG A 77 -18.56 -5.45 8.65
N ASP A 78 -18.35 -6.71 8.98
CA ASP A 78 -17.03 -7.32 9.01
C ASP A 78 -16.47 -7.49 7.59
N VAL A 79 -15.16 -7.34 7.42
CA VAL A 79 -14.52 -7.38 6.11
C VAL A 79 -13.30 -8.29 6.12
N VAL A 80 -13.18 -9.10 5.09
CA VAL A 80 -11.96 -9.85 4.76
C VAL A 80 -11.43 -9.35 3.43
N VAL A 81 -10.18 -8.84 3.42
CA VAL A 81 -9.55 -8.30 2.21
C VAL A 81 -8.54 -9.30 1.67
N VAL A 82 -8.83 -9.84 0.49
CA VAL A 82 -7.96 -10.78 -0.23
C VAL A 82 -7.51 -10.13 -1.53
N THR A 83 -6.28 -9.63 -1.55
CA THR A 83 -5.67 -9.00 -2.72
C THR A 83 -4.18 -9.40 -2.82
N PRO A 84 -3.54 -9.30 -3.99
CA PRO A 84 -2.12 -9.58 -4.14
C PRO A 84 -1.24 -8.78 -3.18
N THR A 85 0.00 -9.22 -2.99
CA THR A 85 1.01 -8.48 -2.22
C THR A 85 1.24 -7.09 -2.84
N ALA A 86 1.59 -6.12 -2.01
CA ALA A 86 1.83 -4.72 -2.42
C ALA A 86 0.62 -4.02 -3.09
N SER A 87 -0.60 -4.40 -2.73
CA SER A 87 -1.84 -3.78 -3.22
C SER A 87 -2.37 -2.66 -2.33
N GLY A 88 -1.63 -2.22 -1.32
CA GLY A 88 -2.05 -1.17 -0.39
C GLY A 88 -3.09 -1.61 0.64
N LYS A 89 -3.12 -2.90 1.03
CA LYS A 89 -4.05 -3.45 2.04
C LYS A 89 -4.02 -2.72 3.38
N SER A 90 -2.88 -2.15 3.77
CA SER A 90 -2.76 -1.43 5.05
C SER A 90 -3.81 -0.34 5.18
N LEU A 91 -4.08 0.42 4.13
CA LEU A 91 -5.10 1.47 4.17
C LEU A 91 -6.52 0.94 4.44
N CYS A 92 -6.80 -0.33 4.13
CA CYS A 92 -8.10 -0.95 4.40
C CYS A 92 -8.42 -1.03 5.90
N TYR A 93 -7.40 -1.18 6.76
CA TYR A 93 -7.58 -1.24 8.21
C TYR A 93 -7.06 0.01 8.94
N ASP A 94 -6.12 0.75 8.37
CA ASP A 94 -5.59 1.97 8.98
C ASP A 94 -6.56 3.13 8.88
N LEU A 95 -7.17 3.36 7.72
CA LEU A 95 -8.08 4.48 7.51
C LEU A 95 -9.31 4.46 8.43
N PRO A 96 -10.04 3.34 8.58
CA PRO A 96 -11.18 3.29 9.48
C PRO A 96 -10.78 3.50 10.94
N VAL A 97 -9.61 3.02 11.36
CA VAL A 97 -9.10 3.26 12.72
C VAL A 97 -8.74 4.73 12.92
N LEU A 98 -8.01 5.34 11.97
CA LEU A 98 -7.68 6.77 12.04
C LEU A 98 -8.96 7.61 12.05
N GLN A 99 -9.95 7.29 11.23
CA GLN A 99 -11.24 7.98 11.21
C GLN A 99 -11.94 7.88 12.58
N ALA A 100 -12.03 6.66 13.14
CA ALA A 100 -12.63 6.47 14.46
C ALA A 100 -11.92 7.26 15.57
N LEU A 101 -10.58 7.33 15.54
CA LEU A 101 -9.78 8.11 16.49
C LEU A 101 -9.94 9.63 16.32
N THR A 102 -10.27 10.11 15.11
CA THR A 102 -10.58 11.54 14.89
C THR A 102 -11.97 11.90 15.41
N GLU A 103 -12.92 10.97 15.37
CA GLU A 103 -14.30 11.12 15.85
C GLU A 103 -14.40 10.94 17.37
N ASP A 104 -13.67 9.96 17.92
CA ASP A 104 -13.59 9.68 19.36
C ASP A 104 -12.15 9.45 19.82
N PRO A 105 -11.51 10.43 20.45
CA PRO A 105 -10.14 10.29 20.98
C PRO A 105 -10.00 9.20 22.06
N SER A 106 -11.09 8.73 22.64
CA SER A 106 -11.09 7.62 23.61
C SER A 106 -11.13 6.23 22.94
N ALA A 107 -11.41 6.18 21.64
CA ALA A 107 -11.44 4.93 20.87
C ALA A 107 -10.14 4.13 21.00
N ARG A 108 -10.22 2.84 20.84
CA ARG A 108 -9.08 1.92 20.86
C ARG A 108 -9.19 0.96 19.70
N ALA A 109 -8.04 0.60 19.13
CA ALA A 109 -7.96 -0.41 18.10
C ALA A 109 -6.99 -1.52 18.52
N LEU A 110 -7.33 -2.75 18.20
CA LEU A 110 -6.47 -3.91 18.42
C LEU A 110 -5.99 -4.43 17.06
N TYR A 111 -4.69 -4.44 16.88
CA TYR A 111 -4.03 -5.01 15.70
C TYR A 111 -3.36 -6.32 16.07
N LEU A 112 -3.64 -7.37 15.31
CA LEU A 112 -3.03 -8.69 15.49
C LEU A 112 -2.18 -9.03 14.26
N PHE A 113 -0.89 -9.28 14.48
CA PHE A 113 0.06 -9.62 13.42
C PHE A 113 0.68 -10.98 13.68
N PRO A 114 0.97 -11.78 12.64
CA PRO A 114 1.53 -13.11 12.80
C PRO A 114 2.97 -13.11 13.30
N THR A 115 3.71 -12.00 13.16
CA THR A 115 5.10 -11.89 13.62
C THR A 115 5.36 -10.55 14.29
N LYS A 116 6.29 -10.55 15.25
CA LYS A 116 6.77 -9.34 15.92
C LYS A 116 7.39 -8.33 14.94
N ALA A 117 8.12 -8.81 13.94
CA ALA A 117 8.74 -7.95 12.92
C ALA A 117 7.69 -7.15 12.16
N LEU A 118 6.64 -7.82 11.68
CA LEU A 118 5.54 -7.16 10.97
C LEU A 118 4.81 -6.14 11.86
N SER A 119 4.59 -6.49 13.14
CA SER A 119 3.99 -5.55 14.09
C SER A 119 4.83 -4.29 14.28
N GLN A 120 6.16 -4.43 14.36
CA GLN A 120 7.07 -3.29 14.50
C GLN A 120 7.13 -2.43 13.22
N ASP A 121 7.14 -3.05 12.04
CA ASP A 121 7.12 -2.34 10.76
C ASP A 121 5.83 -1.52 10.61
N GLN A 122 4.68 -2.10 10.96
CA GLN A 122 3.40 -1.39 10.92
C GLN A 122 3.34 -0.26 11.94
N LEU A 123 3.85 -0.45 13.15
CA LEU A 123 3.93 0.63 14.16
C LEU A 123 4.81 1.79 13.67
N ALA A 124 5.91 1.50 12.99
CA ALA A 124 6.77 2.53 12.42
C ALA A 124 6.07 3.33 11.30
N ALA A 125 5.19 2.69 10.52
CA ALA A 125 4.42 3.34 9.45
C ALA A 125 3.34 4.32 9.99
N PHE A 126 2.90 4.15 11.24
CA PHE A 126 1.94 5.04 11.91
C PHE A 126 2.56 6.33 12.48
N ARG A 127 3.87 6.45 12.52
CA ARG A 127 4.61 7.61 13.01
C ARG A 127 5.01 8.56 11.89
#